data_130037c0b4697fc3d77183ac939fd76a
#
_entry.id   130037c0b4697fc3d77183ac939fd76a
#
_cell.length_a   1.000
_cell.length_b   1.000
_cell.length_c   1.000
_cell.angle_alpha   90.00
_cell.angle_beta   90.00
_cell.angle_gamma   90.00
#
_symmetry.space_group_name_H-M   'P 1'
#
loop_
_entity.id
_entity.type
_entity.pdbx_description
1 polymer ?
#
loop_
_entity_poly.entity_id
_entity_poly.type
_entity_poly.pdbx_seq_one_letter_code
_entity_poly.pdbx_strand_id
1 'polypeptide(L)'
;MGCTNDKSLDVQERENNDKQDNLIQNKNEDNAIKKKEEKERKEKELKEQQEKAQKEKEEKEKIPENEDEKTGNKIESHNKSMPDDDGHYLDISLNTKKNKVFIPTNEDLERFRRDGLKRHNYYRKYHQAGPMELTKELNDYAQKYAEELASQPKDVMKHSSHEALEKIYGDYTGENLYWSWSSGELKISGSAAVDNWYDEIKDYDFEKGCSKNGGVVGHFTQLVWKGSTQLGIGIARTVRNSIFVVANYHFGGNFNNQELTNVLPVKLGKEDEEKIEKQKKEKEEQEKKEKEEANKRAEELKEKLAKDENSGNTQQSHNETIPVDNGHYLDISLNTKKNNVFIPTNEDLERFQRDGLKRHNYYRKYHQVGPMELTKELNDYAQKYAEVLAAKNTMQHSTHEAREKIYGDWTGENLYYFWSSDSNLVVNGSMAVDSWYDEIKDYDFNKGKSKGGVVGHFTQLVWKGSTQLGIGVAKSSSNSVFVVANYHPGGNFNNEELTNVFPAKA
;
A
#
# COMPACT_ATOMS: atom_id res chain seq x y z
N MET A 1 75.90 23.43 42.73
CA MET A 1 74.70 24.10 43.29
C MET A 1 73.64 23.97 42.24
N GLY A 2 72.50 23.28 42.31
CA GLY A 2 71.88 22.55 43.39
C GLY A 2 70.70 21.87 42.74
N CYS A 3 70.55 20.54 42.88
CA CYS A 3 69.39 19.74 42.55
C CYS A 3 68.46 19.74 43.75
N THR A 4 67.37 20.45 43.73
CA THR A 4 66.22 20.26 44.64
C THR A 4 64.99 20.94 44.12
N ASN A 5 64.25 20.32 43.16
CA ASN A 5 62.87 20.70 42.86
C ASN A 5 62.02 19.62 42.12
N ASP A 6 62.57 18.38 42.04
CA ASP A 6 61.87 17.36 41.21
C ASP A 6 61.00 16.37 42.02
N LYS A 7 61.02 16.41 43.34
CA LYS A 7 60.26 15.48 44.18
C LYS A 7 58.86 15.98 44.61
N SER A 8 58.60 17.30 44.53
CA SER A 8 57.32 17.85 44.98
C SER A 8 56.17 17.78 43.91
N LEU A 9 56.58 17.80 42.64
CA LEU A 9 55.61 17.69 41.51
C LEU A 9 55.08 16.25 41.37
N ASP A 10 55.89 15.25 41.57
CA ASP A 10 55.56 13.83 41.46
C ASP A 10 54.58 13.37 42.56
N VAL A 11 54.66 13.99 43.75
CA VAL A 11 53.70 13.68 44.86
C VAL A 11 52.28 14.32 44.62
N GLN A 12 52.28 15.56 44.08
CA GLN A 12 51.00 16.24 43.77
C GLN A 12 50.25 15.61 42.59
N GLU A 13 50.94 15.08 41.59
CA GLU A 13 50.32 14.34 40.49
C GLU A 13 49.73 13.00 40.96
N ARG A 14 50.39 12.28 41.85
CA ARG A 14 49.87 11.04 42.46
C ARG A 14 48.64 11.28 43.31
N GLU A 15 48.65 12.31 44.18
CA GLU A 15 47.45 12.66 44.99
C GLU A 15 46.26 13.12 44.15
N ASN A 16 46.46 13.75 42.98
CA ASN A 16 45.40 14.15 42.08
C ASN A 16 44.84 12.96 41.30
N ASN A 17 45.68 12.01 40.88
CA ASN A 17 45.24 10.77 40.23
C ASN A 17 44.46 9.88 41.20
N ASP A 18 44.94 9.70 42.44
CA ASP A 18 44.22 8.93 43.48
C ASP A 18 42.83 9.54 43.81
N LYS A 19 42.72 10.89 43.81
CA LYS A 19 41.42 11.56 44.02
C LYS A 19 40.48 11.37 42.82
N GLN A 20 41.00 11.33 41.60
CA GLN A 20 40.23 11.14 40.38
C GLN A 20 39.74 9.69 40.26
N ASP A 21 40.57 8.71 40.60
CA ASP A 21 40.21 7.30 40.62
C ASP A 21 39.13 6.99 41.70
N ASN A 22 39.27 7.58 42.91
CA ASN A 22 38.23 7.47 43.96
C ASN A 22 36.92 8.12 43.52
N LEU A 23 36.91 9.22 42.75
CA LEU A 23 35.71 9.87 42.27
C LEU A 23 34.98 9.01 41.20
N ILE A 24 35.76 8.32 40.35
CA ILE A 24 35.25 7.39 39.32
C ILE A 24 34.68 6.15 39.99
N GLN A 25 35.39 5.62 41.02
CA GLN A 25 34.92 4.44 41.75
C GLN A 25 33.60 4.71 42.49
N ASN A 26 33.46 5.83 43.20
CA ASN A 26 32.21 6.25 43.84
C ASN A 26 31.06 6.46 42.83
N LYS A 27 31.31 7.05 41.65
CA LYS A 27 30.26 7.17 40.63
C LYS A 27 29.80 5.82 40.08
N ASN A 28 30.74 4.86 39.96
CA ASN A 28 30.39 3.51 39.50
C ASN A 28 29.56 2.73 40.54
N GLU A 29 29.87 2.91 41.81
CA GLU A 29 29.12 2.34 42.94
C GLU A 29 27.71 2.95 43.01
N ASP A 30 27.58 4.29 42.91
CA ASP A 30 26.26 4.96 42.85
C ASP A 30 25.41 4.52 41.67
N ASN A 31 26.01 4.31 40.49
CA ASN A 31 25.33 3.79 39.32
C ASN A 31 24.91 2.32 39.50
N ALA A 32 25.71 1.52 40.16
CA ALA A 32 25.38 0.12 40.49
C ALA A 32 24.21 0.02 41.49
N ILE A 33 24.21 0.90 42.49
CA ILE A 33 23.13 0.99 43.47
C ILE A 33 21.81 1.40 42.80
N LYS A 34 21.83 2.46 41.94
CA LYS A 34 20.66 2.91 41.19
C LYS A 34 20.09 1.84 40.28
N LYS A 35 20.95 1.08 39.57
CA LYS A 35 20.53 -0.05 38.74
C LYS A 35 19.88 -1.17 39.54
N LYS A 36 20.37 -1.41 40.74
CA LYS A 36 19.81 -2.42 41.68
C LYS A 36 18.44 -2.00 42.18
N GLU A 37 18.29 -0.76 42.61
CA GLU A 37 17.02 -0.20 43.08
C GLU A 37 15.96 -0.18 41.96
N GLU A 38 16.35 0.17 40.74
CA GLU A 38 15.46 0.14 39.58
C GLU A 38 15.01 -1.28 39.22
N LYS A 39 15.89 -2.27 39.35
CA LYS A 39 15.57 -3.67 39.13
C LYS A 39 14.58 -4.18 40.19
N GLU A 40 14.83 -3.86 41.48
CA GLU A 40 13.96 -4.24 42.58
C GLU A 40 12.56 -3.58 42.47
N ARG A 41 12.50 -2.32 42.01
CA ARG A 41 11.22 -1.64 41.74
C ARG A 41 10.44 -2.34 40.62
N LYS A 42 11.10 -2.69 39.50
CA LYS A 42 10.46 -3.42 38.37
C LYS A 42 9.99 -4.81 38.77
N GLU A 43 10.76 -5.51 39.63
CA GLU A 43 10.33 -6.83 40.15
C GLU A 43 9.11 -6.70 41.09
N LYS A 44 9.01 -5.63 41.88
CA LYS A 44 7.87 -5.35 42.72
C LYS A 44 6.61 -5.00 41.91
N GLU A 45 6.74 -4.13 40.91
CA GLU A 45 5.66 -3.76 39.98
C GLU A 45 5.13 -4.99 39.21
N LEU A 46 6.04 -5.87 38.78
CA LEU A 46 5.66 -7.12 38.10
C LEU A 46 4.88 -8.07 39.03
N LYS A 47 5.29 -8.17 40.31
CA LYS A 47 4.57 -8.97 41.31
C LYS A 47 3.17 -8.43 41.60
N GLU A 48 3.04 -7.11 41.75
CA GLU A 48 1.73 -6.46 41.98
C GLU A 48 0.80 -6.67 40.78
N GLN A 49 1.32 -6.63 39.54
CA GLN A 49 0.56 -6.94 38.32
C GLN A 49 0.13 -8.41 38.27
N GLN A 50 1.00 -9.35 38.66
CA GLN A 50 0.68 -10.77 38.71
C GLN A 50 -0.40 -11.08 39.78
N GLU A 51 -0.31 -10.46 40.96
CA GLU A 51 -1.33 -10.61 42.01
C GLU A 51 -2.68 -10.03 41.60
N LYS A 52 -2.69 -8.92 40.84
CA LYS A 52 -3.91 -8.32 40.27
C LYS A 52 -4.55 -9.23 39.25
N ALA A 53 -3.74 -9.78 38.32
CA ALA A 53 -4.19 -10.73 37.31
C ALA A 53 -4.72 -12.03 37.91
N GLN A 54 -4.11 -12.49 39.00
CA GLN A 54 -4.57 -13.66 39.76
C GLN A 54 -5.94 -13.41 40.40
N LYS A 55 -6.13 -12.25 41.03
CA LYS A 55 -7.42 -11.86 41.64
C LYS A 55 -8.54 -11.72 40.60
N GLU A 56 -8.24 -11.14 39.43
CA GLU A 56 -9.19 -11.05 38.31
C GLU A 56 -9.56 -12.43 37.74
N LYS A 57 -8.64 -13.40 37.81
CA LYS A 57 -8.89 -14.78 37.42
C LYS A 57 -9.79 -15.51 38.43
N GLU A 58 -9.53 -15.33 39.72
CA GLU A 58 -10.36 -15.91 40.81
C GLU A 58 -11.76 -15.30 40.88
N GLU A 59 -11.92 -14.04 40.44
CA GLU A 59 -13.22 -13.39 40.38
C GLU A 59 -14.05 -13.88 39.16
N LYS A 60 -13.39 -14.23 38.03
CA LYS A 60 -14.02 -14.85 36.89
C LYS A 60 -14.44 -16.30 37.10
N GLU A 61 -13.75 -17.04 37.98
CA GLU A 61 -14.10 -18.42 38.34
C GLU A 61 -15.31 -18.52 39.26
N LYS A 62 -15.82 -17.40 39.80
CA LYS A 62 -17.00 -17.34 40.69
C LYS A 62 -18.32 -17.05 39.99
N ILE A 63 -18.35 -16.95 38.66
CA ILE A 63 -19.58 -16.82 37.89
C ILE A 63 -20.08 -18.24 37.57
N PRO A 64 -21.33 -18.64 38.00
CA PRO A 64 -21.82 -19.99 37.73
C PRO A 64 -21.96 -20.23 36.22
N GLU A 65 -21.36 -21.32 35.74
CA GLU A 65 -21.53 -21.83 34.41
C GLU A 65 -23.01 -22.17 34.16
N ASN A 66 -23.64 -21.52 33.19
CA ASN A 66 -24.89 -21.98 32.64
C ASN A 66 -24.63 -23.27 31.84
N GLU A 67 -25.24 -24.36 32.33
CA GLU A 67 -25.29 -25.65 31.64
C GLU A 67 -26.10 -25.55 30.32
N ASP A 68 -25.48 -25.14 29.21
CA ASP A 68 -25.98 -25.39 27.87
C ASP A 68 -24.87 -25.18 26.81
N GLU A 69 -23.81 -26.01 26.87
CA GLU A 69 -22.91 -26.18 25.71
C GLU A 69 -22.13 -27.50 25.79
N LYS A 70 -22.87 -28.61 25.62
CA LYS A 70 -22.27 -29.89 25.21
C LYS A 70 -22.66 -30.23 23.79
N THR A 71 -22.07 -29.58 22.82
CA THR A 71 -21.96 -30.11 21.46
C THR A 71 -20.57 -29.79 20.93
N GLY A 72 -19.85 -30.85 20.55
CA GLY A 72 -18.45 -30.78 20.15
C GLY A 72 -18.22 -29.87 18.94
N ASN A 73 -17.47 -28.82 19.17
CA ASN A 73 -17.06 -27.90 18.11
C ASN A 73 -15.82 -28.42 17.41
N LYS A 74 -16.01 -28.84 16.14
CA LYS A 74 -14.98 -28.85 15.10
C LYS A 74 -14.30 -27.48 15.09
N ILE A 75 -12.98 -27.48 15.04
CA ILE A 75 -12.13 -26.31 14.81
C ILE A 75 -12.54 -25.68 13.46
N GLU A 76 -13.45 -24.72 13.49
CA GLU A 76 -13.73 -23.87 12.34
C GLU A 76 -12.63 -22.81 12.21
N SER A 77 -12.12 -22.68 11.01
CA SER A 77 -11.07 -21.74 10.62
C SER A 77 -11.35 -20.31 11.16
N HIS A 78 -10.37 -19.72 11.84
CA HIS A 78 -10.45 -18.39 12.49
C HIS A 78 -10.55 -17.22 11.50
N ASN A 79 -10.84 -17.45 10.22
CA ASN A 79 -11.05 -16.42 9.19
C ASN A 79 -12.55 -16.18 8.98
N LYS A 80 -13.23 -15.64 10.00
CA LYS A 80 -14.57 -15.08 9.77
C LYS A 80 -14.42 -13.75 9.03
N SER A 81 -15.00 -13.63 7.84
CA SER A 81 -15.12 -12.34 7.14
C SER A 81 -16.00 -11.40 8.00
N MET A 82 -15.55 -10.14 8.15
CA MET A 82 -16.36 -9.11 8.79
C MET A 82 -17.38 -8.53 7.80
N PRO A 83 -18.49 -7.96 8.28
CA PRO A 83 -19.40 -7.23 7.42
C PRO A 83 -18.68 -6.06 6.75
N ASP A 84 -19.07 -5.69 5.52
CA ASP A 84 -18.53 -4.52 4.88
C ASP A 84 -18.85 -3.26 5.69
N ASP A 85 -17.86 -2.38 5.85
CA ASP A 85 -18.07 -1.07 6.44
C ASP A 85 -18.78 -0.17 5.41
N ASP A 86 -20.00 0.26 5.73
CA ASP A 86 -20.80 1.20 4.94
C ASP A 86 -20.34 2.66 5.09
N GLY A 87 -19.16 2.88 5.68
CA GLY A 87 -18.53 4.19 5.78
C GLY A 87 -18.04 4.69 4.43
N HIS A 88 -18.56 5.83 3.98
CA HIS A 88 -17.99 6.55 2.84
C HIS A 88 -16.69 7.22 3.26
N TYR A 89 -15.57 6.72 2.76
CA TYR A 89 -14.24 7.31 2.93
C TYR A 89 -13.89 8.07 1.66
N LEU A 90 -13.69 9.39 1.80
CA LEU A 90 -13.40 10.24 0.66
C LEU A 90 -11.90 10.40 0.47
N ASP A 91 -11.47 10.28 -0.77
CA ASP A 91 -10.10 10.57 -1.17
C ASP A 91 -9.76 12.04 -0.97
N ILE A 92 -8.54 12.29 -0.51
CA ILE A 92 -7.95 13.63 -0.41
C ILE A 92 -6.83 13.80 -1.43
N SER A 93 -6.57 15.06 -1.79
CA SER A 93 -5.43 15.44 -2.62
C SER A 93 -4.34 16.11 -1.78
N LEU A 94 -3.08 15.80 -2.05
CA LEU A 94 -1.93 16.41 -1.38
C LEU A 94 -1.29 17.45 -2.31
N ASN A 95 -1.94 18.57 -2.51
CA ASN A 95 -1.56 19.59 -3.49
C ASN A 95 -0.97 20.88 -2.88
N THR A 96 -1.06 21.04 -1.55
CA THR A 96 -0.48 22.20 -0.87
C THR A 96 1.02 22.01 -0.67
N LYS A 97 1.84 22.74 -1.43
CA LYS A 97 3.29 22.67 -1.32
C LYS A 97 3.77 23.34 -0.03
N LYS A 98 4.49 22.59 0.79
CA LYS A 98 5.15 23.05 2.01
C LYS A 98 6.63 22.70 1.94
N ASN A 99 7.49 23.70 1.72
CA ASN A 99 8.93 23.49 1.52
C ASN A 99 9.22 22.49 0.37
N LYS A 100 9.72 21.30 0.71
CA LYS A 100 10.09 20.22 -0.24
C LYS A 100 9.03 19.11 -0.35
N VAL A 101 7.90 19.25 0.30
CA VAL A 101 6.84 18.23 0.35
C VAL A 101 5.48 18.80 -0.03
N PHE A 102 4.52 17.93 -0.28
CA PHE A 102 3.13 18.29 -0.46
C PHE A 102 2.30 17.71 0.68
N ILE A 103 1.39 18.51 1.20
CA ILE A 103 0.47 18.17 2.28
C ILE A 103 -0.97 18.45 1.84
N PRO A 104 -1.99 17.85 2.50
CA PRO A 104 -3.39 18.23 2.28
C PRO A 104 -3.68 19.61 2.85
N THR A 105 -4.83 20.17 2.50
CA THR A 105 -5.39 21.31 3.23
C THR A 105 -5.70 20.92 4.67
N ASN A 106 -5.87 21.90 5.57
CA ASN A 106 -6.22 21.58 6.96
C ASN A 106 -7.56 20.83 7.06
N GLU A 107 -8.55 21.21 6.24
CA GLU A 107 -9.85 20.55 6.20
C GLU A 107 -9.73 19.09 5.72
N ASP A 108 -8.98 18.85 4.65
CA ASP A 108 -8.71 17.52 4.14
C ASP A 108 -7.92 16.68 5.15
N LEU A 109 -6.93 17.25 5.83
CA LEU A 109 -6.15 16.58 6.86
C LEU A 109 -7.02 16.13 8.04
N GLU A 110 -7.90 17.01 8.52
CA GLU A 110 -8.84 16.69 9.60
C GLU A 110 -9.85 15.61 9.16
N ARG A 111 -10.32 15.64 7.91
CA ARG A 111 -11.16 14.59 7.35
C ARG A 111 -10.40 13.26 7.27
N PHE A 112 -9.19 13.27 6.73
CA PHE A 112 -8.32 12.09 6.64
C PHE A 112 -8.09 11.43 8.01
N ARG A 113 -7.82 12.25 9.04
CA ARG A 113 -7.66 11.78 10.43
C ARG A 113 -8.92 11.14 10.99
N ARG A 114 -10.09 11.79 10.79
CA ARG A 114 -11.38 11.24 11.23
C ARG A 114 -11.72 9.92 10.53
N ASP A 115 -11.48 9.85 9.24
CA ASP A 115 -11.70 8.64 8.44
C ASP A 115 -10.76 7.52 8.89
N GLY A 116 -9.48 7.82 9.12
CA GLY A 116 -8.52 6.87 9.68
C GLY A 116 -8.91 6.38 11.07
N LEU A 117 -9.32 7.27 11.97
CA LEU A 117 -9.83 6.89 13.30
C LEU A 117 -11.07 6.00 13.20
N LYS A 118 -12.04 6.37 12.35
CA LYS A 118 -13.26 5.59 12.13
C LYS A 118 -12.91 4.17 11.68
N ARG A 119 -11.97 4.02 10.76
CA ARG A 119 -11.54 2.72 10.26
C ARG A 119 -10.79 1.90 11.31
N HIS A 120 -9.93 2.52 12.12
CA HIS A 120 -9.32 1.86 13.28
C HIS A 120 -10.38 1.30 14.23
N ASN A 121 -11.34 2.14 14.63
CA ASN A 121 -12.37 1.77 15.58
C ASN A 121 -13.35 0.72 15.02
N TYR A 122 -13.55 0.71 13.71
CA TYR A 122 -14.29 -0.35 13.03
C TYR A 122 -13.61 -1.71 13.25
N TYR A 123 -12.32 -1.86 12.97
CA TYR A 123 -11.61 -3.11 13.18
C TYR A 123 -11.51 -3.50 14.64
N ARG A 124 -11.19 -2.54 15.51
CA ARG A 124 -11.04 -2.75 16.95
C ARG A 124 -12.29 -3.31 17.64
N LYS A 125 -13.48 -2.87 17.18
CA LYS A 125 -14.78 -3.40 17.65
C LYS A 125 -14.80 -4.93 17.57
N TYR A 126 -14.36 -5.49 16.43
CA TYR A 126 -14.39 -6.93 16.21
C TYR A 126 -13.28 -7.68 16.95
N HIS A 127 -12.23 -7.00 17.35
CA HIS A 127 -11.14 -7.56 18.16
C HIS A 127 -11.31 -7.29 19.67
N GLN A 128 -12.51 -6.89 20.09
CA GLN A 128 -12.83 -6.64 21.50
C GLN A 128 -11.88 -5.62 22.16
N ALA A 129 -11.27 -4.75 21.36
CA ALA A 129 -10.47 -3.62 21.79
C ALA A 129 -11.36 -2.38 21.89
N GLY A 130 -11.17 -1.58 22.94
CA GLY A 130 -11.87 -0.32 23.12
C GLY A 130 -11.58 0.67 21.97
N PRO A 131 -12.49 1.62 21.67
CA PRO A 131 -12.23 2.63 20.67
C PRO A 131 -11.06 3.53 21.07
N MET A 132 -10.36 4.03 20.06
CA MET A 132 -9.34 5.07 20.20
C MET A 132 -9.95 6.46 19.99
N GLU A 133 -9.22 7.49 20.43
CA GLU A 133 -9.51 8.89 20.17
C GLU A 133 -8.27 9.60 19.58
N LEU A 134 -8.48 10.61 18.74
CA LEU A 134 -7.40 11.44 18.23
C LEU A 134 -6.91 12.41 19.30
N THR A 135 -5.59 12.53 19.46
CA THR A 135 -4.99 13.58 20.28
C THR A 135 -4.20 14.56 19.44
N LYS A 136 -4.15 15.81 19.89
CA LYS A 136 -3.41 16.85 19.17
C LYS A 136 -1.91 16.55 19.15
N GLU A 137 -1.36 16.10 20.26
CA GLU A 137 0.05 15.82 20.45
C GLU A 137 0.53 14.73 19.48
N LEU A 138 -0.21 13.60 19.40
CA LEU A 138 0.11 12.52 18.46
C LEU A 138 -0.12 12.94 17.00
N ASN A 139 -1.18 13.69 16.71
CA ASN A 139 -1.44 14.22 15.38
C ASN A 139 -0.33 15.16 14.89
N ASP A 140 0.15 16.03 15.75
CA ASP A 140 1.21 16.98 15.41
C ASP A 140 2.54 16.23 15.18
N TYR A 141 2.84 15.24 16.02
CA TYR A 141 4.02 14.42 15.86
C TYR A 141 3.97 13.59 14.58
N ALA A 142 2.88 12.86 14.36
CA ALA A 142 2.69 12.02 13.17
C ALA A 142 2.79 12.85 11.87
N GLN A 143 2.18 14.05 11.85
CA GLN A 143 2.25 14.95 10.69
C GLN A 143 3.68 15.42 10.44
N LYS A 144 4.36 15.86 11.49
CA LYS A 144 5.77 16.31 11.39
C LYS A 144 6.67 15.19 10.87
N TYR A 145 6.48 13.96 11.36
CA TYR A 145 7.29 12.84 10.95
C TYR A 145 6.99 12.38 9.51
N ALA A 146 5.71 12.39 9.09
CA ALA A 146 5.35 12.17 7.68
C ALA A 146 6.02 13.18 6.74
N GLU A 147 6.05 14.46 7.11
CA GLU A 147 6.74 15.51 6.35
C GLU A 147 8.26 15.29 6.35
N GLU A 148 8.84 14.84 7.45
CA GLU A 148 10.26 14.51 7.55
C GLU A 148 10.62 13.35 6.62
N LEU A 149 9.88 12.24 6.64
CA LEU A 149 10.06 11.12 5.72
C LEU A 149 9.94 11.55 4.25
N ALA A 150 8.91 12.34 3.93
CA ALA A 150 8.68 12.83 2.58
C ALA A 150 9.76 13.82 2.09
N SER A 151 10.46 14.48 2.99
CA SER A 151 11.54 15.44 2.66
C SER A 151 12.89 14.79 2.34
N GLN A 152 13.05 13.49 2.63
CA GLN A 152 14.31 12.77 2.42
C GLN A 152 14.69 12.70 0.93
N PRO A 153 16.01 12.64 0.61
CA PRO A 153 16.47 12.53 -0.78
C PRO A 153 16.03 11.24 -1.48
N LYS A 154 15.73 10.20 -0.71
CA LYS A 154 15.23 8.90 -1.17
C LYS A 154 13.98 8.54 -0.38
N ASP A 155 13.08 7.79 -0.99
CA ASP A 155 11.89 7.26 -0.34
C ASP A 155 12.28 6.05 0.51
N VAL A 156 12.59 6.32 1.78
CA VAL A 156 12.98 5.30 2.75
C VAL A 156 11.99 5.33 3.90
N MET A 157 11.29 4.21 4.12
CA MET A 157 10.51 4.00 5.33
C MET A 157 11.48 3.66 6.48
N LYS A 158 11.46 4.48 7.51
CA LYS A 158 12.22 4.27 8.73
C LYS A 158 11.38 4.73 9.92
N HIS A 159 11.28 3.89 10.93
CA HIS A 159 10.61 4.26 12.18
C HIS A 159 11.35 5.39 12.90
N SER A 160 10.56 6.18 13.62
CA SER A 160 11.07 7.15 14.60
C SER A 160 11.98 6.45 15.63
N SER A 161 12.92 7.18 16.20
CA SER A 161 13.70 6.62 17.31
C SER A 161 12.83 6.48 18.58
N HIS A 162 13.09 5.47 19.40
CA HIS A 162 12.42 5.30 20.68
C HIS A 162 12.46 6.58 21.54
N GLU A 163 13.62 7.21 21.62
CA GLU A 163 13.80 8.48 22.34
C GLU A 163 12.88 9.60 21.83
N ALA A 164 12.63 9.65 20.51
CA ALA A 164 11.76 10.65 19.93
C ALA A 164 10.28 10.38 20.26
N LEU A 165 9.87 9.11 20.26
CA LEU A 165 8.51 8.68 20.59
C LEU A 165 8.23 8.83 22.10
N GLU A 166 9.18 8.49 22.96
CA GLU A 166 9.07 8.67 24.42
C GLU A 166 8.90 10.15 24.82
N LYS A 167 9.44 11.08 24.06
CA LYS A 167 9.31 12.53 24.34
C LYS A 167 7.89 13.05 24.19
N ILE A 168 6.96 12.30 23.56
CA ILE A 168 5.59 12.75 23.34
C ILE A 168 4.84 12.77 24.69
N TYR A 169 4.88 11.66 25.42
CA TYR A 169 4.17 11.51 26.70
C TYR A 169 5.06 11.03 27.88
N GLY A 170 6.33 10.82 27.65
CA GLY A 170 7.28 10.34 28.68
C GLY A 170 7.31 8.84 28.84
N ASP A 171 6.60 8.09 27.97
CA ASP A 171 6.57 6.64 27.96
C ASP A 171 6.46 6.07 26.53
N TYR A 172 6.26 4.75 26.39
CA TYR A 172 6.31 4.06 25.12
C TYR A 172 5.11 4.43 24.22
N THR A 173 5.41 4.98 23.06
CA THR A 173 4.47 5.30 21.99
C THR A 173 4.74 4.39 20.79
N GLY A 174 3.71 3.71 20.28
CA GLY A 174 3.80 2.84 19.10
C GLY A 174 3.72 3.63 17.80
N GLU A 175 4.16 3.02 16.72
CA GLU A 175 4.15 3.65 15.40
C GLU A 175 3.88 2.63 14.29
N ASN A 176 2.94 2.94 13.40
CA ASN A 176 2.75 2.28 12.12
C ASN A 176 3.10 3.23 10.97
N LEU A 177 3.78 2.71 9.97
CA LEU A 177 4.16 3.45 8.77
C LEU A 177 3.52 2.81 7.54
N TYR A 178 3.07 3.65 6.61
CA TYR A 178 2.60 3.24 5.30
C TYR A 178 3.28 4.09 4.22
N TRP A 179 3.64 3.46 3.12
CA TRP A 179 4.20 4.11 1.95
C TRP A 179 3.53 3.60 0.69
N SER A 180 3.26 4.50 -0.23
CA SER A 180 2.83 4.17 -1.59
C SER A 180 3.41 5.13 -2.59
N TRP A 181 3.52 4.71 -3.84
CA TRP A 181 3.98 5.52 -4.96
C TRP A 181 3.07 5.29 -6.16
N SER A 182 2.88 6.33 -6.98
CA SER A 182 2.19 6.23 -8.27
C SER A 182 2.83 7.17 -9.27
N SER A 183 2.76 6.80 -10.55
CA SER A 183 3.15 7.69 -11.66
C SER A 183 2.06 8.73 -11.99
N GLY A 184 0.80 8.49 -11.62
CA GLY A 184 -0.35 9.36 -11.84
C GLY A 184 -0.70 10.25 -10.66
N GLU A 185 -1.89 10.88 -10.71
CA GLU A 185 -2.42 11.64 -9.59
C GLU A 185 -2.65 10.70 -8.39
N LEU A 186 -2.03 11.02 -7.26
CA LEU A 186 -2.23 10.29 -6.02
C LEU A 186 -3.40 10.89 -5.24
N LYS A 187 -4.43 10.07 -5.07
CA LYS A 187 -5.53 10.29 -4.13
C LYS A 187 -5.51 9.16 -3.11
N ILE A 188 -5.86 9.46 -1.88
CA ILE A 188 -5.84 8.49 -0.79
C ILE A 188 -6.92 8.84 0.25
N SER A 189 -7.66 7.85 0.68
CA SER A 189 -8.59 7.97 1.80
C SER A 189 -7.89 7.72 3.14
N GLY A 190 -8.49 8.19 4.23
CA GLY A 190 -7.98 7.93 5.58
C GLY A 190 -8.03 6.45 5.96
N SER A 191 -8.86 5.63 5.29
CA SER A 191 -8.94 4.19 5.54
C SER A 191 -7.82 3.39 4.88
N ALA A 192 -7.25 3.87 3.77
CA ALA A 192 -6.36 3.08 2.92
C ALA A 192 -5.14 2.49 3.64
N ALA A 193 -4.44 3.31 4.43
CA ALA A 193 -3.31 2.83 5.23
C ALA A 193 -3.75 1.86 6.34
N VAL A 194 -4.91 2.12 6.94
CA VAL A 194 -5.48 1.31 8.02
C VAL A 194 -5.88 -0.08 7.52
N ASP A 195 -6.52 -0.15 6.36
CA ASP A 195 -6.91 -1.40 5.70
C ASP A 195 -5.68 -2.25 5.38
N ASN A 196 -4.64 -1.59 4.93
CA ASN A 196 -3.37 -2.19 4.63
C ASN A 196 -2.69 -2.81 5.87
N TRP A 197 -2.63 -2.07 6.99
CA TRP A 197 -2.11 -2.59 8.25
C TRP A 197 -2.97 -3.73 8.82
N TYR A 198 -4.29 -3.66 8.62
CA TYR A 198 -5.20 -4.70 9.07
C TYR A 198 -5.06 -5.99 8.27
N ASP A 199 -4.73 -5.92 6.99
CA ASP A 199 -4.59 -7.09 6.10
C ASP A 199 -3.50 -8.08 6.55
N GLU A 200 -2.55 -7.65 7.39
CA GLU A 200 -1.57 -8.53 8.03
C GLU A 200 -2.21 -9.60 8.95
N ILE A 201 -3.51 -9.46 9.31
CA ILE A 201 -4.28 -10.45 10.11
C ILE A 201 -4.21 -11.85 9.50
N LYS A 202 -4.15 -11.97 8.18
CA LYS A 202 -4.07 -13.27 7.48
C LYS A 202 -2.83 -14.07 7.83
N ASP A 203 -1.74 -13.38 8.17
CA ASP A 203 -0.46 -13.97 8.54
C ASP A 203 -0.28 -14.11 10.06
N TYR A 204 -1.26 -13.67 10.86
CA TYR A 204 -1.20 -13.74 12.33
C TYR A 204 -1.82 -15.03 12.87
N ASP A 205 -1.11 -15.71 13.77
CA ASP A 205 -1.54 -16.91 14.52
C ASP A 205 -2.08 -16.49 15.88
N PHE A 206 -3.40 -16.50 16.05
CA PHE A 206 -4.06 -16.11 17.29
C PHE A 206 -3.83 -17.11 18.45
N GLU A 207 -3.45 -18.35 18.15
CA GLU A 207 -3.15 -19.34 19.19
C GLU A 207 -1.74 -19.15 19.76
N LYS A 208 -0.80 -18.73 18.92
CA LYS A 208 0.60 -18.52 19.29
C LYS A 208 0.95 -17.07 19.61
N GLY A 209 0.12 -16.11 19.19
CA GLY A 209 0.41 -14.69 19.36
C GLY A 209 1.56 -14.17 18.49
N CYS A 210 1.79 -14.77 17.33
CA CYS A 210 2.90 -14.40 16.44
C CYS A 210 2.56 -14.63 14.97
N SER A 211 3.50 -14.29 14.08
CA SER A 211 3.36 -14.59 12.65
C SER A 211 3.36 -16.09 12.36
N LYS A 212 2.47 -16.54 11.46
CA LYS A 212 2.41 -17.95 10.99
C LYS A 212 3.66 -18.36 10.21
N ASN A 213 4.19 -17.45 9.38
CA ASN A 213 5.20 -17.76 8.38
C ASN A 213 6.42 -16.81 8.44
N GLY A 214 6.60 -16.07 9.53
CA GLY A 214 7.65 -15.06 9.68
C GLY A 214 7.40 -13.76 8.89
N GLY A 215 6.19 -13.57 8.34
CA GLY A 215 5.76 -12.31 7.73
C GLY A 215 5.57 -11.19 8.74
N VAL A 216 5.43 -9.97 8.25
CA VAL A 216 5.14 -8.80 9.10
C VAL A 216 3.71 -8.87 9.60
N VAL A 217 3.52 -8.73 10.90
CA VAL A 217 2.19 -8.68 11.56
C VAL A 217 2.11 -7.53 12.57
N GLY A 218 3.19 -6.76 12.70
CA GLY A 218 3.33 -5.73 13.73
C GLY A 218 2.39 -4.55 13.54
N HIS A 219 2.01 -4.21 12.31
CA HIS A 219 1.06 -3.14 12.05
C HIS A 219 -0.35 -3.55 12.48
N PHE A 220 -0.77 -4.77 12.12
CA PHE A 220 -2.05 -5.34 12.54
C PHE A 220 -2.15 -5.43 14.07
N THR A 221 -1.14 -6.01 14.73
CA THR A 221 -1.18 -6.21 16.17
C THR A 221 -1.22 -4.88 16.94
N GLN A 222 -0.47 -3.85 16.48
CA GLN A 222 -0.56 -2.51 17.05
C GLN A 222 -1.94 -1.87 16.83
N LEU A 223 -2.51 -1.99 15.65
CA LEU A 223 -3.82 -1.43 15.30
C LEU A 223 -4.91 -1.92 16.26
N VAL A 224 -4.93 -3.23 16.55
CA VAL A 224 -5.94 -3.86 17.39
C VAL A 224 -5.48 -4.04 18.84
N TRP A 225 -4.31 -3.53 19.23
CA TRP A 225 -3.78 -3.66 20.59
C TRP A 225 -4.74 -3.07 21.60
N LYS A 226 -5.24 -3.91 22.50
CA LYS A 226 -6.31 -3.56 23.47
C LYS A 226 -5.93 -2.40 24.37
N GLY A 227 -4.66 -2.36 24.79
CA GLY A 227 -4.14 -1.32 25.69
C GLY A 227 -3.95 0.06 25.06
N SER A 228 -3.95 0.18 23.71
CA SER A 228 -3.81 1.47 23.03
C SER A 228 -5.16 2.19 22.93
N THR A 229 -5.23 3.43 23.42
CA THR A 229 -6.48 4.21 23.49
C THR A 229 -6.44 5.56 22.76
N GLN A 230 -5.25 6.02 22.40
CA GLN A 230 -5.04 7.31 21.73
C GLN A 230 -4.31 7.10 20.41
N LEU A 231 -4.63 7.95 19.43
CA LEU A 231 -4.15 7.86 18.06
C LEU A 231 -3.77 9.25 17.53
N GLY A 232 -2.72 9.30 16.74
CA GLY A 232 -2.42 10.45 15.90
C GLY A 232 -2.09 10.00 14.49
N ILE A 233 -2.54 10.75 13.47
CA ILE A 233 -2.32 10.41 12.07
C ILE A 233 -1.76 11.61 11.32
N GLY A 234 -0.72 11.36 10.51
CA GLY A 234 -0.11 12.34 9.64
C GLY A 234 0.12 11.79 8.24
N ILE A 235 0.14 12.67 7.25
CA ILE A 235 0.33 12.32 5.85
C ILE A 235 1.11 13.39 5.10
N ALA A 236 2.05 12.98 4.25
CA ALA A 236 2.77 13.87 3.35
C ALA A 236 3.15 13.15 2.04
N ARG A 237 3.31 13.93 0.97
CA ARG A 237 3.73 13.43 -0.35
C ARG A 237 5.07 14.05 -0.75
N THR A 238 5.94 13.23 -1.31
CA THR A 238 7.23 13.66 -1.86
C THR A 238 7.06 14.38 -3.20
N VAL A 239 8.11 15.09 -3.63
CA VAL A 239 8.20 15.61 -5.01
C VAL A 239 8.30 14.50 -6.06
N ARG A 240 8.63 13.27 -5.65
CA ARG A 240 8.69 12.07 -6.51
C ARG A 240 7.36 11.31 -6.58
N ASN A 241 6.30 11.92 -6.04
CA ASN A 241 4.97 11.34 -6.04
C ASN A 241 4.83 10.07 -5.17
N SER A 242 5.54 10.00 -4.04
CA SER A 242 5.34 8.99 -3.00
C SER A 242 4.59 9.58 -1.82
N ILE A 243 3.68 8.82 -1.22
CA ILE A 243 2.94 9.17 -0.01
C ILE A 243 3.53 8.41 1.17
N PHE A 244 3.69 9.11 2.29
CA PHE A 244 3.96 8.54 3.60
C PHE A 244 2.80 8.84 4.53
N VAL A 245 2.25 7.79 5.16
CA VAL A 245 1.30 7.91 6.27
C VAL A 245 1.95 7.39 7.52
N VAL A 246 1.83 8.15 8.60
CA VAL A 246 2.33 7.81 9.94
C VAL A 246 1.14 7.74 10.89
N ALA A 247 1.05 6.67 11.66
CA ALA A 247 0.13 6.57 12.78
C ALA A 247 0.90 6.29 14.07
N ASN A 248 0.68 7.11 15.10
CA ASN A 248 1.27 6.94 16.43
C ASN A 248 0.18 6.57 17.43
N TYR A 249 0.53 5.64 18.33
CA TYR A 249 -0.41 5.01 19.25
C TYR A 249 0.06 5.17 20.69
N HIS A 250 -0.82 5.64 21.58
CA HIS A 250 -0.55 5.70 23.00
C HIS A 250 -1.70 5.02 23.78
N PHE A 251 -1.39 4.14 24.69
CA PHE A 251 -0.07 3.52 24.95
C PHE A 251 0.35 2.68 23.74
N GLY A 252 1.64 2.57 23.48
CA GLY A 252 2.15 1.71 22.44
C GLY A 252 1.84 0.23 22.71
N GLY A 253 1.81 -0.56 21.65
CA GLY A 253 1.57 -2.00 21.70
C GLY A 253 2.81 -2.84 21.40
N ASN A 254 2.57 -4.08 21.00
CA ASN A 254 3.60 -5.01 20.55
C ASN A 254 4.65 -5.36 21.62
N PHE A 255 4.24 -5.42 22.88
CA PHE A 255 5.10 -5.92 23.95
C PHE A 255 5.18 -7.44 23.90
N ASN A 256 6.41 -7.96 23.90
CA ASN A 256 6.67 -9.40 23.88
C ASN A 256 5.90 -10.14 25.00
N ASN A 257 5.30 -11.27 24.65
CA ASN A 257 4.51 -12.14 25.53
C ASN A 257 3.20 -11.50 26.06
N GLN A 258 2.73 -10.41 25.48
CA GLN A 258 1.44 -9.80 25.79
C GLN A 258 0.44 -9.87 24.63
N GLU A 259 0.84 -10.45 23.50
CA GLU A 259 0.06 -10.50 22.26
C GLU A 259 -1.27 -11.26 22.51
N LEU A 260 -1.23 -12.41 23.14
CA LEU A 260 -2.42 -13.24 23.40
C LEU A 260 -3.49 -12.56 24.28
N THR A 261 -3.10 -11.57 25.07
CA THR A 261 -4.02 -10.80 25.93
C THR A 261 -4.52 -9.51 25.27
N ASN A 262 -3.79 -8.99 24.31
CA ASN A 262 -4.07 -7.70 23.67
C ASN A 262 -4.57 -7.83 22.22
N VAL A 263 -4.29 -8.92 21.54
CA VAL A 263 -4.66 -9.18 20.15
C VAL A 263 -5.62 -10.36 20.10
N LEU A 264 -6.91 -10.08 20.19
CA LEU A 264 -7.94 -11.11 20.28
C LEU A 264 -8.49 -11.47 18.90
N PRO A 265 -8.97 -12.71 18.68
CA PRO A 265 -9.58 -13.10 17.40
C PRO A 265 -10.89 -12.33 17.15
N VAL A 266 -11.32 -12.31 15.88
CA VAL A 266 -12.57 -11.69 15.47
C VAL A 266 -13.76 -12.34 16.19
N LYS A 267 -14.57 -11.51 16.84
CA LYS A 267 -15.83 -11.90 17.46
C LYS A 267 -16.98 -11.12 16.81
N LEU A 268 -17.83 -11.84 16.09
CA LEU A 268 -19.02 -11.30 15.45
C LEU A 268 -20.22 -11.40 16.41
N GLY A 269 -21.10 -10.39 16.38
CA GLY A 269 -22.43 -10.47 16.98
C GLY A 269 -23.40 -11.13 16.00
N LYS A 270 -24.58 -11.57 16.47
CA LYS A 270 -25.63 -12.15 15.61
C LYS A 270 -26.07 -11.18 14.49
N GLU A 271 -26.19 -9.91 14.82
CA GLU A 271 -26.54 -8.86 13.83
C GLU A 271 -25.46 -8.70 12.74
N ASP A 272 -24.16 -8.83 13.11
CA ASP A 272 -23.06 -8.78 12.15
C ASP A 272 -23.07 -10.01 11.24
N GLU A 273 -23.37 -11.21 11.77
CA GLU A 273 -23.52 -12.45 10.98
C GLU A 273 -24.68 -12.36 9.98
N GLU A 274 -25.83 -11.82 10.40
CA GLU A 274 -26.98 -11.57 9.53
C GLU A 274 -26.66 -10.52 8.45
N LYS A 275 -25.91 -9.47 8.79
CA LYS A 275 -25.47 -8.44 7.85
C LYS A 275 -24.54 -9.03 6.78
N ILE A 276 -23.57 -9.86 7.18
CA ILE A 276 -22.64 -10.55 6.25
C ILE A 276 -23.42 -11.44 5.29
N GLU A 277 -24.34 -12.25 5.79
CA GLU A 277 -25.14 -13.13 4.95
C GLU A 277 -26.02 -12.36 3.96
N LYS A 278 -26.57 -11.22 4.39
CA LYS A 278 -27.34 -10.32 3.52
C LYS A 278 -26.46 -9.70 2.43
N GLN A 279 -25.31 -9.14 2.80
CA GLN A 279 -24.36 -8.53 1.84
C GLN A 279 -23.85 -9.55 0.82
N LYS A 280 -23.60 -10.78 1.27
CA LYS A 280 -23.21 -11.88 0.38
C LYS A 280 -24.28 -12.21 -0.65
N LYS A 281 -25.55 -12.29 -0.22
CA LYS A 281 -26.67 -12.53 -1.13
C LYS A 281 -26.89 -11.39 -2.11
N GLU A 282 -26.78 -10.14 -1.65
CA GLU A 282 -26.89 -8.96 -2.51
C GLU A 282 -25.79 -8.93 -3.58
N LYS A 283 -24.56 -9.28 -3.19
CA LYS A 283 -23.42 -9.35 -4.12
C LYS A 283 -23.59 -10.46 -5.16
N GLU A 284 -24.01 -11.67 -4.74
CA GLU A 284 -24.29 -12.78 -5.64
C GLU A 284 -25.43 -12.44 -6.63
N GLU A 285 -26.49 -11.74 -6.18
CA GLU A 285 -27.57 -11.29 -7.04
C GLU A 285 -27.12 -10.21 -8.03
N GLN A 286 -26.23 -9.30 -7.59
CA GLN A 286 -25.67 -8.26 -8.46
C GLN A 286 -24.76 -8.87 -9.52
N GLU A 287 -23.85 -9.77 -9.17
CA GLU A 287 -22.99 -10.49 -10.12
C GLU A 287 -23.83 -11.28 -11.15
N LYS A 288 -24.95 -11.88 -10.73
CA LYS A 288 -25.87 -12.55 -11.63
C LYS A 288 -26.53 -11.60 -12.62
N LYS A 289 -27.00 -10.43 -12.15
CA LYS A 289 -27.60 -9.38 -13.01
C LYS A 289 -26.60 -8.85 -14.01
N GLU A 290 -25.36 -8.56 -13.58
CA GLU A 290 -24.29 -8.08 -14.45
C GLU A 290 -23.95 -9.10 -15.53
N LYS A 291 -23.91 -10.39 -15.18
CA LYS A 291 -23.67 -11.48 -16.14
C LYS A 291 -24.81 -11.64 -17.15
N GLU A 292 -26.06 -11.51 -16.73
CA GLU A 292 -27.24 -11.53 -17.62
C GLU A 292 -27.25 -10.32 -18.56
N GLU A 293 -26.92 -9.10 -18.05
CA GLU A 293 -26.80 -7.91 -18.89
C GLU A 293 -25.63 -7.99 -19.88
N ALA A 294 -24.47 -8.51 -19.45
CA ALA A 294 -23.34 -8.73 -20.34
C ALA A 294 -23.67 -9.69 -21.48
N ASN A 295 -24.36 -10.79 -21.19
CA ASN A 295 -24.80 -11.73 -22.20
C ASN A 295 -25.81 -11.09 -23.18
N LYS A 296 -26.78 -10.31 -22.69
CA LYS A 296 -27.74 -9.59 -23.52
C LYS A 296 -27.05 -8.57 -24.45
N ARG A 297 -26.07 -7.79 -23.93
CA ARG A 297 -25.28 -6.86 -24.73
C ARG A 297 -24.44 -7.57 -25.78
N ALA A 298 -23.92 -8.76 -25.47
CA ALA A 298 -23.16 -9.57 -26.42
C ALA A 298 -24.05 -10.08 -27.57
N GLU A 299 -25.30 -10.47 -27.30
CA GLU A 299 -26.27 -10.85 -28.31
C GLU A 299 -26.70 -9.65 -29.18
N GLU A 300 -27.00 -8.50 -28.55
CA GLU A 300 -27.33 -7.26 -29.26
C GLU A 300 -26.17 -6.79 -30.18
N LEU A 301 -24.91 -6.95 -29.72
CA LEU A 301 -23.74 -6.62 -30.50
C LEU A 301 -23.56 -7.57 -31.70
N LYS A 302 -23.81 -8.87 -31.53
CA LYS A 302 -23.81 -9.84 -32.63
C LYS A 302 -24.87 -9.54 -33.67
N GLU A 303 -26.08 -9.13 -33.24
CA GLU A 303 -27.12 -8.70 -34.16
C GLU A 303 -26.80 -7.39 -34.89
N LYS A 304 -26.11 -6.42 -34.23
CA LYS A 304 -25.65 -5.18 -34.86
C LYS A 304 -24.54 -5.44 -35.88
N LEU A 305 -23.55 -6.25 -35.55
CA LEU A 305 -22.49 -6.63 -36.48
C LEU A 305 -23.03 -7.34 -37.74
N ALA A 306 -24.05 -8.17 -37.60
CA ALA A 306 -24.72 -8.80 -38.72
C ALA A 306 -25.54 -7.83 -39.60
N LYS A 307 -25.89 -6.63 -39.05
CA LYS A 307 -26.63 -5.59 -39.80
C LYS A 307 -25.71 -4.55 -40.42
N ASP A 308 -24.53 -4.29 -39.86
CA ASP A 308 -23.57 -3.26 -40.33
C ASP A 308 -22.69 -3.73 -41.50
N GLU A 309 -22.65 -5.02 -41.82
CA GLU A 309 -22.05 -5.50 -43.09
C GLU A 309 -22.75 -4.97 -44.34
N ASN A 310 -23.85 -4.24 -44.19
CA ASN A 310 -24.71 -3.80 -45.30
C ASN A 310 -24.86 -2.28 -45.51
N SER A 311 -24.16 -1.40 -44.79
CA SER A 311 -24.24 0.05 -45.09
C SER A 311 -22.94 0.79 -44.78
N GLY A 312 -22.35 1.32 -45.85
CA GLY A 312 -21.20 2.22 -45.79
C GLY A 312 -21.58 3.68 -45.56
N ASN A 313 -20.64 4.40 -44.93
CA ASN A 313 -20.34 5.84 -45.11
C ASN A 313 -21.13 6.86 -44.21
N THR A 314 -20.46 7.66 -43.39
CA THR A 314 -20.04 9.06 -43.64
C THR A 314 -19.48 9.75 -42.37
N GLN A 315 -18.45 10.60 -42.60
CA GLN A 315 -17.77 11.48 -41.64
C GLN A 315 -18.62 12.67 -41.22
N GLN A 316 -18.45 13.15 -39.95
CA GLN A 316 -18.40 14.59 -39.65
C GLN A 316 -17.73 14.88 -38.30
N SER A 317 -16.94 15.97 -38.28
CA SER A 317 -16.07 16.49 -37.21
C SER A 317 -16.79 17.42 -36.26
N HIS A 318 -16.43 17.41 -34.98
CA HIS A 318 -16.48 18.59 -34.09
C HIS A 318 -15.60 18.40 -32.85
N ASN A 319 -15.02 19.50 -32.34
CA ASN A 319 -14.18 19.58 -31.14
C ASN A 319 -15.03 19.43 -29.87
N GLU A 320 -14.84 18.34 -29.14
CA GLU A 320 -15.44 18.12 -27.81
C GLU A 320 -14.40 17.49 -26.87
N THR A 321 -14.51 17.73 -25.57
CA THR A 321 -13.72 17.08 -24.51
C THR A 321 -13.91 15.57 -24.58
N ILE A 322 -12.82 14.79 -24.42
CA ILE A 322 -12.88 13.32 -24.41
C ILE A 322 -13.93 12.89 -23.38
N PRO A 323 -15.00 12.19 -23.75
CA PRO A 323 -15.99 11.70 -22.79
C PRO A 323 -15.34 10.76 -21.77
N VAL A 324 -15.84 10.74 -20.55
CA VAL A 324 -15.38 9.78 -19.54
C VAL A 324 -15.72 8.37 -20.04
N ASP A 325 -14.73 7.49 -20.15
CA ASP A 325 -14.94 6.08 -20.44
C ASP A 325 -15.58 5.40 -19.21
N ASN A 326 -16.86 5.15 -19.28
CA ASN A 326 -17.61 4.37 -18.28
C ASN A 326 -17.47 2.85 -18.51
N GLY A 327 -16.45 2.41 -19.23
CA GLY A 327 -16.16 0.99 -19.43
C GLY A 327 -15.83 0.32 -18.10
N HIS A 328 -16.58 -0.73 -17.74
CA HIS A 328 -16.22 -1.58 -16.63
C HIS A 328 -14.97 -2.38 -16.98
N TYR A 329 -13.89 -2.12 -16.25
CA TYR A 329 -12.66 -2.89 -16.26
C TYR A 329 -12.66 -3.77 -15.02
N LEU A 330 -12.68 -5.09 -15.21
CA LEU A 330 -12.79 -6.01 -14.09
C LEU A 330 -11.42 -6.24 -13.45
N ASP A 331 -11.40 -6.16 -12.15
CA ASP A 331 -10.23 -6.49 -11.36
C ASP A 331 -9.91 -7.99 -11.44
N ILE A 332 -8.63 -8.30 -11.55
CA ILE A 332 -8.09 -9.66 -11.51
C ILE A 332 -7.16 -9.83 -10.32
N SER A 333 -7.04 -11.06 -9.84
CA SER A 333 -6.12 -11.41 -8.76
C SER A 333 -4.82 -12.02 -9.30
N LEU A 334 -3.69 -11.66 -8.67
CA LEU A 334 -2.37 -12.22 -8.95
C LEU A 334 -1.99 -13.26 -7.88
N ASN A 335 -2.72 -14.38 -7.84
CA ASN A 335 -2.64 -15.37 -6.76
C ASN A 335 -2.05 -16.72 -7.18
N THR A 336 -1.85 -16.98 -8.49
CA THR A 336 -1.25 -18.21 -8.96
C THR A 336 0.26 -18.13 -8.81
N LYS A 337 0.83 -18.88 -7.86
CA LYS A 337 2.27 -18.92 -7.63
C LYS A 337 2.97 -19.69 -8.75
N LYS A 338 3.93 -19.04 -9.41
CA LYS A 338 4.80 -19.64 -10.44
C LYS A 338 6.25 -19.31 -10.08
N ASN A 339 7.01 -20.31 -9.63
CA ASN A 339 8.35 -20.11 -9.07
C ASN A 339 8.31 -19.11 -7.88
N ASN A 340 8.99 -17.97 -7.98
CA ASN A 340 9.02 -16.91 -6.96
C ASN A 340 8.16 -15.70 -7.31
N VAL A 341 7.23 -15.83 -8.26
CA VAL A 341 6.33 -14.76 -8.68
C VAL A 341 4.87 -15.21 -8.60
N PHE A 342 3.97 -14.25 -8.62
CA PHE A 342 2.53 -14.50 -8.68
C PHE A 342 1.97 -13.95 -9.99
N ILE A 343 1.18 -14.77 -10.66
CA ILE A 343 0.55 -14.46 -11.95
C ILE A 343 -0.97 -14.64 -11.85
N PRO A 344 -1.76 -14.08 -12.78
CA PRO A 344 -3.19 -14.38 -12.88
C PRO A 344 -3.42 -15.80 -13.39
N THR A 345 -4.66 -16.27 -13.30
CA THR A 345 -5.10 -17.44 -14.08
C THR A 345 -5.06 -17.10 -15.58
N ASN A 346 -5.10 -18.12 -16.45
CA ASN A 346 -5.12 -17.87 -17.89
C ASN A 346 -6.37 -17.04 -18.31
N GLU A 347 -7.53 -17.33 -17.74
CA GLU A 347 -8.77 -16.60 -18.00
C GLU A 347 -8.66 -15.14 -17.55
N ASP A 348 -8.11 -14.90 -16.36
CA ASP A 348 -7.88 -13.56 -15.84
C ASP A 348 -6.84 -12.80 -16.68
N LEU A 349 -5.78 -13.48 -17.14
CA LEU A 349 -4.78 -12.87 -18.01
C LEU A 349 -5.38 -12.43 -19.35
N GLU A 350 -6.16 -13.30 -19.99
CA GLU A 350 -6.86 -12.94 -21.23
C GLU A 350 -7.81 -11.77 -21.03
N ARG A 351 -8.52 -11.72 -19.90
CA ARG A 351 -9.40 -10.58 -19.55
C ARG A 351 -8.58 -9.31 -19.38
N PHE A 352 -7.51 -9.36 -18.61
CA PHE A 352 -6.59 -8.25 -18.39
C PHE A 352 -6.02 -7.69 -19.72
N GLN A 353 -5.64 -8.57 -20.64
CA GLN A 353 -5.14 -8.22 -21.98
C GLN A 353 -6.23 -7.55 -22.83
N ARG A 354 -7.46 -8.09 -22.85
CA ARG A 354 -8.59 -7.48 -23.55
C ARG A 354 -8.96 -6.11 -22.98
N ASP A 355 -8.96 -5.95 -21.67
CA ASP A 355 -9.25 -4.68 -21.01
C ASP A 355 -8.17 -3.65 -21.31
N GLY A 356 -6.90 -4.05 -21.29
CA GLY A 356 -5.78 -3.20 -21.68
C GLY A 356 -5.86 -2.76 -23.15
N LEU A 357 -6.18 -3.68 -24.07
CA LEU A 357 -6.41 -3.34 -25.47
C LEU A 357 -7.59 -2.36 -25.65
N LYS A 358 -8.70 -2.64 -24.98
CA LYS A 358 -9.88 -1.77 -25.00
C LYS A 358 -9.51 -0.34 -24.58
N ARG A 359 -8.74 -0.21 -23.52
CA ARG A 359 -8.31 1.09 -23.01
C ARG A 359 -7.32 1.80 -23.94
N HIS A 360 -6.37 1.08 -24.56
CA HIS A 360 -5.53 1.62 -25.61
C HIS A 360 -6.35 2.17 -26.77
N ASN A 361 -7.26 1.38 -27.29
CA ASN A 361 -8.07 1.76 -28.44
C ASN A 361 -9.07 2.89 -28.13
N TYR A 362 -9.50 2.99 -26.88
CA TYR A 362 -10.27 4.13 -26.41
C TYR A 362 -9.47 5.44 -26.58
N TYR A 363 -8.25 5.53 -26.09
CA TYR A 363 -7.42 6.73 -26.26
C TYR A 363 -7.01 6.98 -27.70
N ARG A 364 -6.61 5.95 -28.42
CA ARG A 364 -6.17 6.03 -29.82
C ARG A 364 -7.25 6.63 -30.74
N LYS A 365 -8.51 6.31 -30.49
CA LYS A 365 -9.64 6.89 -31.23
C LYS A 365 -9.64 8.42 -31.18
N TYR A 366 -9.38 9.01 -30.02
CA TYR A 366 -9.34 10.47 -29.87
C TYR A 366 -8.10 11.10 -30.50
N HIS A 367 -7.03 10.34 -30.66
CA HIS A 367 -5.82 10.78 -31.34
C HIS A 367 -5.84 10.52 -32.86
N GLN A 368 -6.99 10.11 -33.42
CA GLN A 368 -7.19 9.87 -34.84
C GLN A 368 -6.21 8.83 -35.41
N VAL A 369 -5.79 7.88 -34.62
CA VAL A 369 -4.93 6.78 -35.06
C VAL A 369 -5.71 5.47 -35.02
N GLY A 370 -5.35 4.54 -35.90
CA GLY A 370 -6.03 3.25 -36.03
C GLY A 370 -6.00 2.43 -34.75
N PRO A 371 -6.99 1.56 -34.51
CA PRO A 371 -6.96 0.66 -33.38
C PRO A 371 -5.81 -0.34 -33.48
N MET A 372 -5.38 -0.85 -32.33
CA MET A 372 -4.47 -2.00 -32.21
C MET A 372 -5.26 -3.29 -32.05
N GLU A 373 -4.58 -4.40 -32.30
CA GLU A 373 -5.06 -5.76 -32.00
C GLU A 373 -4.03 -6.53 -31.18
N LEU A 374 -4.51 -7.46 -30.35
CA LEU A 374 -3.61 -8.34 -29.58
C LEU A 374 -3.03 -9.41 -30.48
N THR A 375 -1.74 -9.67 -30.32
CA THR A 375 -1.10 -10.84 -30.94
C THR A 375 -0.59 -11.80 -29.86
N LYS A 376 -0.62 -13.09 -30.18
CA LYS A 376 -0.18 -14.10 -29.24
C LYS A 376 1.31 -13.96 -28.93
N GLU A 377 2.11 -13.67 -29.94
CA GLU A 377 3.58 -13.54 -29.84
C GLU A 377 3.96 -12.40 -28.89
N LEU A 378 3.32 -11.23 -29.03
CA LEU A 378 3.57 -10.10 -28.13
C LEU A 378 3.02 -10.35 -26.72
N ASN A 379 1.83 -10.97 -26.59
CA ASN A 379 1.27 -11.32 -25.31
C ASN A 379 2.17 -12.31 -24.54
N ASP A 380 2.65 -13.34 -25.20
CA ASP A 380 3.55 -14.33 -24.62
C ASP A 380 4.88 -13.70 -24.18
N TYR A 381 5.42 -12.79 -25.00
CA TYR A 381 6.66 -12.07 -24.67
C TYR A 381 6.45 -11.12 -23.50
N ALA A 382 5.41 -10.28 -23.55
CA ALA A 382 5.09 -9.32 -22.50
C ALA A 382 4.84 -10.02 -21.14
N GLN A 383 4.09 -11.13 -21.14
CA GLN A 383 3.83 -11.92 -19.93
C GLN A 383 5.12 -12.51 -19.36
N LYS A 384 5.93 -13.12 -20.20
CA LYS A 384 7.20 -13.70 -19.78
C LYS A 384 8.14 -12.62 -19.21
N TYR A 385 8.16 -11.43 -19.82
CA TYR A 385 9.02 -10.35 -19.35
C TYR A 385 8.51 -9.74 -18.04
N ALA A 386 7.20 -9.59 -17.86
CA ALA A 386 6.61 -9.20 -16.59
C ALA A 386 7.01 -10.17 -15.46
N GLU A 387 7.02 -11.48 -15.71
CA GLU A 387 7.48 -12.49 -14.76
C GLU A 387 8.99 -12.33 -14.43
N VAL A 388 9.82 -11.99 -15.42
CA VAL A 388 11.26 -11.73 -15.21
C VAL A 388 11.47 -10.49 -14.33
N LEU A 389 10.73 -9.40 -14.57
CA LEU A 389 10.78 -8.18 -13.76
C LEU A 389 10.32 -8.46 -12.33
N ALA A 390 9.22 -9.19 -12.16
CA ALA A 390 8.70 -9.58 -10.86
C ALA A 390 9.67 -10.49 -10.09
N ALA A 391 10.34 -11.44 -10.75
CA ALA A 391 11.33 -12.32 -10.13
C ALA A 391 12.57 -11.57 -9.65
N LYS A 392 13.00 -10.55 -10.41
CA LYS A 392 14.14 -9.68 -10.05
C LYS A 392 13.74 -8.55 -9.11
N ASN A 393 12.45 -8.28 -9.00
CA ASN A 393 11.87 -7.12 -8.31
C ASN A 393 12.53 -5.79 -8.76
N THR A 394 12.73 -5.62 -10.06
CA THR A 394 13.44 -4.49 -10.65
C THR A 394 12.76 -4.03 -11.92
N MET A 395 12.54 -2.72 -12.06
CA MET A 395 11.99 -2.09 -13.25
C MET A 395 13.13 -1.78 -14.24
N GLN A 396 13.18 -2.49 -15.35
CA GLN A 396 14.18 -2.31 -16.41
C GLN A 396 13.61 -2.72 -17.75
N HIS A 397 13.81 -1.91 -18.80
CA HIS A 397 13.45 -2.30 -20.16
C HIS A 397 14.19 -3.57 -20.60
N SER A 398 13.51 -4.39 -21.41
CA SER A 398 14.13 -5.49 -22.11
C SER A 398 15.13 -4.97 -23.16
N THR A 399 16.09 -5.79 -23.55
CA THR A 399 17.07 -5.37 -24.57
C THR A 399 16.43 -5.28 -25.95
N HIS A 400 16.95 -4.40 -26.81
CA HIS A 400 16.50 -4.28 -28.21
C HIS A 400 16.58 -5.63 -28.93
N GLU A 401 17.70 -6.32 -28.83
CA GLU A 401 17.92 -7.63 -29.44
C GLU A 401 16.90 -8.69 -29.01
N ALA A 402 16.42 -8.61 -27.76
CA ALA A 402 15.40 -9.53 -27.25
C ALA A 402 14.04 -9.25 -27.88
N ARG A 403 13.68 -7.98 -28.07
CA ARG A 403 12.42 -7.57 -28.68
C ARG A 403 12.42 -7.76 -30.21
N GLU A 404 13.55 -7.48 -30.88
CA GLU A 404 13.70 -7.72 -32.32
C GLU A 404 13.48 -9.19 -32.72
N LYS A 405 13.80 -10.14 -31.81
CA LYS A 405 13.56 -11.57 -32.05
C LYS A 405 12.09 -11.95 -32.21
N ILE A 406 11.15 -11.08 -31.83
CA ILE A 406 9.72 -11.38 -31.95
C ILE A 406 9.27 -11.36 -33.39
N TYR A 407 9.63 -10.28 -34.14
CA TYR A 407 9.21 -10.09 -35.50
C TYR A 407 10.37 -9.75 -36.50
N GLY A 408 11.60 -9.68 -36.01
CA GLY A 408 12.78 -9.37 -36.81
C GLY A 408 13.05 -7.89 -37.02
N ASP A 409 12.30 -7.01 -36.34
CA ASP A 409 12.46 -5.56 -36.40
C ASP A 409 12.07 -4.85 -35.10
N TRP A 410 11.99 -3.52 -35.13
CA TRP A 410 11.77 -2.68 -33.95
C TRP A 410 10.43 -2.93 -33.29
N THR A 411 10.47 -3.38 -32.04
CA THR A 411 9.31 -3.55 -31.15
C THR A 411 9.44 -2.61 -29.95
N GLY A 412 8.43 -1.77 -29.74
CA GLY A 412 8.33 -0.83 -28.64
C GLY A 412 7.96 -1.50 -27.32
N GLU A 413 8.20 -0.81 -26.20
CA GLU A 413 7.88 -1.34 -24.88
C GLU A 413 7.51 -0.22 -23.92
N ASN A 414 6.36 -0.35 -23.24
CA ASN A 414 5.99 0.44 -22.07
C ASN A 414 6.04 -0.45 -20.84
N LEU A 415 6.54 0.10 -19.73
CA LEU A 415 6.57 -0.56 -18.44
C LEU A 415 5.76 0.24 -17.42
N TYR A 416 5.05 -0.48 -16.55
CA TYR A 416 4.38 0.09 -15.41
C TYR A 416 4.72 -0.71 -14.16
N TYR A 417 4.91 -0.01 -13.07
CA TYR A 417 5.27 -0.59 -11.77
C TYR A 417 4.47 0.10 -10.68
N PHE A 418 3.97 -0.68 -9.77
CA PHE A 418 3.58 -0.17 -8.47
C PHE A 418 3.79 -1.25 -7.40
N TRP A 419 3.92 -0.82 -6.18
CA TRP A 419 4.01 -1.66 -5.01
C TRP A 419 2.80 -1.42 -4.12
N SER A 420 2.30 -2.48 -3.50
CA SER A 420 1.30 -2.40 -2.45
C SER A 420 1.67 -3.38 -1.36
N SER A 421 1.42 -3.00 -0.12
CA SER A 421 1.50 -3.93 0.99
C SER A 421 0.28 -4.86 1.07
N ASP A 422 -0.79 -4.56 0.31
CA ASP A 422 -1.92 -5.47 0.16
C ASP A 422 -1.51 -6.72 -0.64
N SER A 423 -1.58 -7.88 0.02
CA SER A 423 -1.26 -9.16 -0.62
C SER A 423 -2.42 -9.71 -1.46
N ASN A 424 -3.66 -9.25 -1.23
CA ASN A 424 -4.83 -9.53 -2.06
C ASN A 424 -5.00 -8.51 -3.18
N LEU A 425 -3.90 -7.88 -3.55
CA LEU A 425 -3.82 -6.88 -4.58
C LEU A 425 -4.54 -7.34 -5.84
N VAL A 426 -5.54 -6.57 -6.23
CA VAL A 426 -6.24 -6.72 -7.50
C VAL A 426 -5.76 -5.65 -8.48
N VAL A 427 -5.76 -5.99 -9.74
CA VAL A 427 -5.34 -5.12 -10.84
C VAL A 427 -6.29 -5.27 -12.01
N ASN A 428 -6.49 -4.22 -12.78
CA ASN A 428 -7.22 -4.31 -14.04
C ASN A 428 -6.39 -3.80 -15.22
N GLY A 429 -6.80 -4.16 -16.42
CA GLY A 429 -6.03 -3.84 -17.62
C GLY A 429 -5.95 -2.36 -17.97
N SER A 430 -6.78 -1.49 -17.39
CA SER A 430 -6.75 -0.05 -17.67
C SER A 430 -5.71 0.72 -16.87
N MET A 431 -5.35 0.26 -15.67
CA MET A 431 -4.50 1.00 -14.72
C MET A 431 -3.18 1.49 -15.32
N ALA A 432 -2.43 0.58 -15.94
CA ALA A 432 -1.16 0.93 -16.56
C ALA A 432 -1.35 1.86 -17.76
N VAL A 433 -2.39 1.60 -18.56
CA VAL A 433 -2.70 2.38 -19.77
C VAL A 433 -3.08 3.82 -19.42
N ASP A 434 -3.88 4.01 -18.36
CA ASP A 434 -4.25 5.32 -17.86
C ASP A 434 -3.04 6.11 -17.37
N SER A 435 -2.14 5.44 -16.64
CA SER A 435 -0.90 6.02 -16.19
C SER A 435 0.02 6.46 -17.33
N TRP A 436 0.15 5.64 -18.39
CA TRP A 436 0.93 6.00 -19.58
C TRP A 436 0.28 7.15 -20.34
N TYR A 437 -1.06 7.17 -20.41
CA TYR A 437 -1.79 8.25 -21.10
C TYR A 437 -1.69 9.59 -20.35
N ASP A 438 -1.62 9.59 -19.04
CA ASP A 438 -1.54 10.81 -18.20
C ASP A 438 -0.28 11.66 -18.51
N GLU A 439 0.74 11.08 -19.15
CA GLU A 439 1.92 11.81 -19.63
C GLU A 439 1.58 12.84 -20.73
N ILE A 440 0.38 12.78 -21.35
CA ILE A 440 -0.11 13.76 -22.34
C ILE A 440 -0.01 15.20 -21.83
N LYS A 441 -0.17 15.43 -20.54
CA LYS A 441 -0.07 16.76 -19.91
C LYS A 441 1.29 17.41 -20.11
N ASP A 442 2.35 16.60 -20.22
CA ASP A 442 3.72 17.04 -20.40
C ASP A 442 4.18 17.04 -21.87
N TYR A 443 3.30 16.69 -22.82
CA TYR A 443 3.62 16.65 -24.24
C TYR A 443 3.25 17.95 -24.97
N ASP A 444 4.17 18.50 -25.78
CA ASP A 444 3.94 19.66 -26.65
C ASP A 444 3.67 19.19 -28.09
N PHE A 445 2.40 19.18 -28.47
CA PHE A 445 1.97 18.75 -29.80
C PHE A 445 2.48 19.63 -30.95
N ASN A 446 2.85 20.89 -30.69
CA ASN A 446 3.39 21.77 -31.71
C ASN A 446 4.86 21.48 -31.98
N LYS A 447 5.59 21.00 -31.00
CA LYS A 447 7.02 20.72 -31.11
C LYS A 447 7.33 19.23 -31.26
N GLY A 448 6.36 18.34 -30.99
CA GLY A 448 6.58 16.90 -30.96
C GLY A 448 7.51 16.46 -29.84
N LYS A 449 7.51 17.18 -28.68
CA LYS A 449 8.50 16.98 -27.60
C LYS A 449 7.88 17.17 -26.22
N SER A 450 8.59 16.67 -25.21
CA SER A 450 8.26 16.93 -23.82
C SER A 450 8.42 18.42 -23.44
N LYS A 451 7.54 18.90 -22.56
CA LYS A 451 7.62 20.20 -21.87
C LYS A 451 8.53 20.15 -20.63
N GLY A 452 9.05 18.97 -20.26
CA GLY A 452 9.93 18.78 -19.10
C GLY A 452 9.68 17.51 -18.28
N GLY A 453 8.65 16.70 -18.63
CA GLY A 453 8.33 15.41 -18.02
C GLY A 453 8.67 14.22 -18.93
N VAL A 454 8.37 13.01 -18.46
CA VAL A 454 8.40 11.78 -19.28
C VAL A 454 7.16 11.79 -20.17
N VAL A 455 7.32 11.47 -21.45
CA VAL A 455 6.22 11.42 -22.43
C VAL A 455 6.29 10.17 -23.32
N GLY A 456 7.31 9.34 -23.13
CA GLY A 456 7.59 8.20 -24.01
C GLY A 456 6.53 7.11 -23.96
N HIS A 457 5.87 6.92 -22.82
CA HIS A 457 4.80 5.94 -22.71
C HIS A 457 3.54 6.44 -23.43
N PHE A 458 3.17 7.70 -23.25
CA PHE A 458 2.06 8.32 -23.98
C PHE A 458 2.26 8.30 -25.49
N THR A 459 3.44 8.73 -25.96
CA THR A 459 3.70 8.80 -27.42
C THR A 459 3.69 7.42 -28.07
N GLN A 460 4.23 6.39 -27.40
CA GLN A 460 4.14 5.01 -27.88
C GLN A 460 2.69 4.49 -27.90
N LEU A 461 1.89 4.77 -26.86
CA LEU A 461 0.49 4.35 -26.77
C LEU A 461 -0.32 4.84 -27.98
N VAL A 462 -0.14 6.11 -28.35
CA VAL A 462 -0.90 6.74 -29.46
C VAL A 462 -0.11 6.78 -30.78
N TRP A 463 1.04 6.11 -30.88
CA TRP A 463 1.85 6.09 -32.08
C TRP A 463 1.06 5.50 -33.25
N LYS A 464 0.87 6.30 -34.31
CA LYS A 464 0.04 5.95 -35.47
C LYS A 464 0.50 4.66 -36.14
N GLY A 465 1.82 4.49 -36.30
CA GLY A 465 2.41 3.35 -36.98
C GLY A 465 2.29 2.01 -36.22
N SER A 466 2.00 2.04 -34.92
CA SER A 466 1.85 0.82 -34.11
C SER A 466 0.42 0.26 -34.22
N THR A 467 0.30 -1.01 -34.64
CA THR A 467 -0.99 -1.67 -34.90
C THR A 467 -1.21 -2.95 -34.11
N GLN A 468 -0.15 -3.51 -33.50
CA GLN A 468 -0.20 -4.74 -32.73
C GLN A 468 0.27 -4.47 -31.31
N LEU A 469 -0.31 -5.20 -30.36
CA LEU A 469 -0.12 -5.03 -28.94
C LEU A 469 0.00 -6.38 -28.25
N GLY A 470 0.85 -6.47 -27.25
CA GLY A 470 0.84 -7.55 -26.26
C GLY A 470 0.97 -6.99 -24.86
N ILE A 471 0.25 -7.58 -23.91
CA ILE A 471 0.24 -7.11 -22.52
C ILE A 471 0.46 -8.30 -21.58
N GLY A 472 1.30 -8.09 -20.55
CA GLY A 472 1.55 -9.06 -19.51
C GLY A 472 1.60 -8.42 -18.12
N VAL A 473 1.30 -9.19 -17.10
CA VAL A 473 1.31 -8.75 -15.70
C VAL A 473 1.81 -9.84 -14.77
N ALA A 474 2.64 -9.47 -13.80
CA ALA A 474 3.10 -10.36 -12.74
C ALA A 474 3.40 -9.57 -11.45
N LYS A 475 3.34 -10.26 -10.32
CA LYS A 475 3.62 -9.71 -9.00
C LYS A 475 4.80 -10.44 -8.37
N SER A 476 5.73 -9.69 -7.78
CA SER A 476 6.84 -10.25 -6.99
C SER A 476 6.38 -10.81 -5.64
N SER A 477 7.24 -11.56 -4.98
CA SER A 477 7.02 -12.01 -3.60
C SER A 477 6.98 -10.88 -2.58
N SER A 478 7.48 -9.69 -2.94
CA SER A 478 7.42 -8.46 -2.14
C SER A 478 6.25 -7.54 -2.53
N ASN A 479 5.22 -8.09 -3.17
CA ASN A 479 3.99 -7.38 -3.59
C ASN A 479 4.22 -6.19 -4.57
N SER A 480 5.29 -6.25 -5.35
CA SER A 480 5.49 -5.32 -6.47
C SER A 480 4.83 -5.88 -7.73
N VAL A 481 3.97 -5.11 -8.37
CA VAL A 481 3.31 -5.45 -9.64
C VAL A 481 4.06 -4.82 -10.79
N PHE A 482 4.28 -5.60 -11.83
CA PHE A 482 4.92 -5.20 -13.07
C PHE A 482 3.96 -5.48 -14.23
N VAL A 483 3.66 -4.44 -15.01
CA VAL A 483 2.91 -4.55 -16.26
C VAL A 483 3.84 -4.19 -17.40
N VAL A 484 3.84 -5.01 -18.44
CA VAL A 484 4.60 -4.84 -19.65
C VAL A 484 3.65 -4.74 -20.83
N ALA A 485 3.81 -3.73 -21.67
CA ALA A 485 3.14 -3.65 -22.98
C ALA A 485 4.18 -3.57 -24.09
N ASN A 486 4.08 -4.43 -25.08
CA ASN A 486 4.91 -4.42 -26.27
C ASN A 486 4.09 -4.04 -27.50
N TYR A 487 4.68 -3.22 -28.37
CA TYR A 487 4.02 -2.59 -29.51
C TYR A 487 4.76 -2.93 -30.82
N HIS A 488 4.00 -3.34 -31.83
CA HIS A 488 4.59 -3.60 -33.14
C HIS A 488 3.74 -3.01 -34.28
N PRO A 489 4.37 -2.40 -35.29
CA PRO A 489 5.74 -1.85 -35.26
C PRO A 489 5.94 -0.94 -34.05
N GLY A 490 7.15 -0.88 -33.51
CA GLY A 490 7.46 0.03 -32.42
C GLY A 490 7.40 1.48 -32.83
N GLY A 491 7.21 2.37 -31.87
CA GLY A 491 7.15 3.81 -32.06
C GLY A 491 8.35 4.56 -31.50
N ASN A 492 8.14 5.84 -31.25
CA ASN A 492 9.10 6.76 -30.65
C ASN A 492 10.39 6.93 -31.45
N PHE A 493 10.29 6.95 -32.78
CA PHE A 493 11.40 7.32 -33.66
C PHE A 493 11.62 8.82 -33.60
N ASN A 494 12.87 9.23 -33.38
CA ASN A 494 13.26 10.63 -33.32
C ASN A 494 12.86 11.40 -34.61
N ASN A 495 12.24 12.56 -34.41
CA ASN A 495 11.73 13.47 -35.44
C ASN A 495 10.54 12.95 -36.29
N GLU A 496 9.91 11.87 -35.83
CA GLU A 496 8.68 11.35 -36.44
C GLU A 496 7.44 11.60 -35.56
N GLU A 497 7.61 12.21 -34.38
CA GLU A 497 6.54 12.43 -33.40
C GLU A 497 5.40 13.25 -34.02
N LEU A 498 5.68 14.32 -34.76
CA LEU A 498 4.65 15.20 -35.35
C LEU A 498 3.80 14.50 -36.42
N THR A 499 4.30 13.40 -37.02
CA THR A 499 3.58 12.60 -38.01
C THR A 499 2.86 11.39 -37.43
N ASN A 500 3.16 11.04 -36.18
CA ASN A 500 2.64 9.85 -35.52
C ASN A 500 1.82 10.13 -34.24
N VAL A 501 2.01 11.29 -33.61
CA VAL A 501 1.36 11.67 -32.34
C VAL A 501 0.52 12.92 -32.55
N PHE A 502 -0.77 12.76 -32.71
CA PHE A 502 -1.70 13.85 -32.99
C PHE A 502 -2.37 14.36 -31.71
N PRO A 503 -2.80 15.64 -31.65
CA PRO A 503 -3.62 16.12 -30.56
C PRO A 503 -4.97 15.38 -30.52
N ALA A 504 -5.52 15.23 -29.31
CA ALA A 504 -6.85 14.64 -29.17
C ALA A 504 -7.90 15.53 -29.86
N LYS A 505 -8.80 14.90 -30.59
CA LYS A 505 -10.03 15.50 -31.12
C LYS A 505 -11.19 14.73 -30.52
N ALA A 506 -12.11 15.47 -29.96
CA ALA A 506 -13.34 14.93 -29.41
C ALA A 506 -14.33 14.59 -30.52
#